data_e7be3859ed61a5fe6fe1bd680e899115
#
_entry.id   e7be3859ed61a5fe6fe1bd680e899115
#
_cell.length_a   1.000
_cell.length_b   1.000
_cell.length_c   1.000
_cell.angle_alpha   90.00
_cell.angle_beta   90.00
_cell.angle_gamma   90.00
#
_symmetry.space_group_name_H-M   'P 1'
#
loop_
_entity.id
_entity.type
_entity.pdbx_description
1 polymer ?
#
loop_
_entity_poly.entity_id
_entity_poly.type
_entity_poly.pdbx_seq_one_letter_code
_entity_poly.pdbx_strand_id
1 'polypeptide(L)'
;MPGLADPGFELIAAAQERGVPIVPVPGPTALSAALSVAGIPAERFLFLGFLPRGGSARRKLLAPLVDHPFAIVAYESPHRLLDTLAVLDDVFDDRLIAVACELTKLYEEIQRGTAAELLAHFGGKKPRGEFTLVIAGAVSGETARRTQEEGAT
;
A
#
# COMPACT_ATOMS: atom_id res chain seq x y z
N MET A 1 4.40 -12.53 7.23
CA MET A 1 4.75 -13.79 6.52
C MET A 1 6.25 -13.76 6.29
N PRO A 2 7.01 -14.78 6.70
CA PRO A 2 8.46 -14.79 6.55
C PRO A 2 8.89 -14.51 5.08
N GLY A 3 9.89 -13.67 4.90
CA GLY A 3 10.42 -13.29 3.59
C GLY A 3 9.60 -12.27 2.78
N LEU A 4 8.36 -11.96 3.16
CA LEU A 4 7.52 -10.96 2.48
C LEU A 4 7.51 -9.65 3.30
N ALA A 5 8.43 -8.74 3.02
CA ALA A 5 8.67 -7.53 3.82
C ALA A 5 8.90 -7.83 5.33
N ASP A 6 9.49 -8.98 5.60
CA ASP A 6 9.65 -9.58 6.92
C ASP A 6 10.97 -10.37 6.95
N PRO A 7 11.67 -10.50 8.08
CA PRO A 7 12.86 -11.35 8.20
C PRO A 7 12.59 -12.80 7.80
N GLY A 8 13.63 -13.52 7.38
CA GLY A 8 13.55 -14.97 7.13
C GLY A 8 14.18 -15.42 5.81
N PHE A 9 14.49 -14.52 4.90
CA PHE A 9 15.08 -14.86 3.61
C PHE A 9 16.38 -15.67 3.76
N GLU A 10 17.31 -15.23 4.62
CA GLU A 10 18.59 -15.88 4.85
C GLU A 10 18.42 -17.30 5.42
N LEU A 11 17.46 -17.49 6.32
CA LEU A 11 17.16 -18.80 6.90
C LEU A 11 16.61 -19.76 5.81
N ILE A 12 15.71 -19.25 4.98
CA ILE A 12 15.12 -20.02 3.88
C ILE A 12 16.20 -20.41 2.86
N ALA A 13 17.06 -19.48 2.46
CA ALA A 13 18.16 -19.73 1.54
C ALA A 13 19.13 -20.77 2.11
N ALA A 14 19.56 -20.63 3.36
CA ALA A 14 20.46 -21.58 4.01
C ALA A 14 19.82 -22.99 4.18
N ALA A 15 18.53 -23.07 4.40
CA ALA A 15 17.83 -24.36 4.45
C ALA A 15 17.81 -25.03 3.07
N GLN A 16 17.55 -24.28 2.00
CA GLN A 16 17.57 -24.79 0.62
C GLN A 16 18.97 -25.30 0.22
N GLU A 17 20.02 -24.55 0.53
CA GLU A 17 21.40 -24.95 0.27
C GLU A 17 21.77 -26.26 0.95
N ARG A 18 21.17 -26.54 2.11
CA ARG A 18 21.42 -27.77 2.90
C ARG A 18 20.44 -28.89 2.59
N GLY A 19 19.57 -28.72 1.59
CA GLY A 19 18.55 -29.72 1.23
C GLY A 19 17.50 -29.96 2.31
N VAL A 20 17.31 -29.01 3.26
CA VAL A 20 16.28 -29.10 4.28
C VAL A 20 14.91 -28.78 3.64
N PRO A 21 13.91 -29.67 3.74
CA PRO A 21 12.59 -29.41 3.20
C PRO A 21 11.93 -28.19 3.81
N ILE A 22 11.41 -27.31 2.97
CA ILE A 22 10.65 -26.13 3.39
C ILE A 22 9.19 -26.32 3.00
N VAL A 23 8.31 -26.30 3.99
CA VAL A 23 6.88 -26.47 3.80
C VAL A 23 6.17 -25.13 4.02
N PRO A 24 5.51 -24.56 2.99
CA PRO A 24 4.74 -23.34 3.16
C PRO A 24 3.48 -23.59 3.97
N VAL A 25 3.20 -22.72 4.94
CA VAL A 25 1.92 -22.71 5.66
C VAL A 25 1.12 -21.51 5.13
N PRO A 26 0.01 -21.72 4.40
CA PRO A 26 -0.78 -20.61 3.87
C PRO A 26 -1.46 -19.85 5.01
N GLY A 27 -1.58 -18.53 4.81
CA GLY A 27 -2.20 -17.65 5.80
C GLY A 27 -2.49 -16.27 5.24
N PRO A 28 -3.28 -15.45 5.95
CA PRO A 28 -3.57 -14.09 5.54
C PRO A 28 -2.33 -13.21 5.60
N THR A 29 -2.29 -12.18 4.75
CA THR A 29 -1.30 -11.12 4.78
C THR A 29 -1.99 -9.77 4.72
N ALA A 30 -1.38 -8.73 5.30
CA ALA A 30 -1.91 -7.37 5.19
C ALA A 30 -2.02 -6.91 3.73
N LEU A 31 -1.11 -7.37 2.87
CA LEU A 31 -1.14 -7.13 1.42
C LEU A 31 -2.45 -7.65 0.79
N SER A 32 -2.76 -8.93 0.94
CA SER A 32 -3.97 -9.52 0.35
C SER A 32 -5.25 -9.00 0.99
N ALA A 33 -5.24 -8.79 2.31
CA ALA A 33 -6.37 -8.23 3.03
C ALA A 33 -6.68 -6.79 2.55
N ALA A 34 -5.66 -5.92 2.43
CA ALA A 34 -5.84 -4.56 1.92
C ALA A 34 -6.37 -4.54 0.49
N LEU A 35 -5.81 -5.36 -0.40
CA LEU A 35 -6.27 -5.44 -1.80
C LEU A 35 -7.72 -5.87 -1.91
N SER A 36 -8.18 -6.82 -1.07
CA SER A 36 -9.56 -7.32 -1.10
C SER A 36 -10.61 -6.27 -0.71
N VAL A 37 -10.22 -5.22 0.00
CA VAL A 37 -11.11 -4.16 0.50
C VAL A 37 -10.81 -2.77 -0.07
N ALA A 38 -9.74 -2.62 -0.84
CA ALA A 38 -9.31 -1.32 -1.37
C ALA A 38 -10.32 -0.70 -2.35
N GLY A 39 -11.11 -1.52 -3.07
CA GLY A 39 -11.98 -1.02 -4.14
C GLY A 39 -11.19 -0.43 -5.32
N ILE A 40 -9.95 -0.88 -5.50
CA ILE A 40 -9.04 -0.51 -6.58
C ILE A 40 -8.77 -1.76 -7.41
N PRO A 41 -8.87 -1.73 -8.75
CA PRO A 41 -8.53 -2.86 -9.60
C PRO A 41 -7.09 -3.32 -9.33
N ALA A 42 -6.92 -4.57 -8.94
CA ALA A 42 -5.63 -5.12 -8.50
C ALA A 42 -5.37 -6.54 -9.01
N GLU A 43 -5.90 -6.89 -10.18
CA GLU A 43 -5.56 -8.15 -10.88
C GLU A 43 -4.05 -8.29 -11.09
N ARG A 44 -3.39 -7.15 -11.27
CA ARG A 44 -1.93 -7.00 -11.29
C ARG A 44 -1.56 -5.85 -10.39
N PHE A 45 -0.51 -6.01 -9.64
CA PHE A 45 -0.02 -4.96 -8.74
C PHE A 45 1.49 -5.06 -8.53
N LEU A 46 2.09 -3.94 -8.17
CA LEU A 46 3.47 -3.84 -7.74
C LEU A 46 3.51 -3.71 -6.22
N PHE A 47 4.19 -4.62 -5.54
CA PHE A 47 4.40 -4.55 -4.10
C PHE A 47 5.80 -4.01 -3.79
N LEU A 48 5.87 -2.92 -3.04
CA LEU A 48 7.11 -2.23 -2.68
C LEU A 48 7.61 -2.56 -1.26
N GLY A 49 6.83 -3.31 -0.47
CA GLY A 49 7.16 -3.50 0.94
C GLY A 49 7.10 -2.17 1.71
N PHE A 50 7.99 -1.99 2.69
CA PHE A 50 8.12 -0.72 3.40
C PHE A 50 8.85 0.31 2.55
N LEU A 51 8.28 1.51 2.45
CA LEU A 51 8.89 2.62 1.72
C LEU A 51 10.17 3.14 2.42
N PRO A 52 11.11 3.74 1.68
CA PRO A 52 12.32 4.33 2.25
C PRO A 52 11.99 5.37 3.33
N ARG A 53 12.84 5.45 4.37
CA ARG A 53 12.63 6.38 5.51
C ARG A 53 12.73 7.85 5.10
N GLY A 54 13.69 8.19 4.25
CA GLY A 54 13.91 9.57 3.81
C GLY A 54 12.93 10.00 2.71
N GLY A 55 12.33 11.18 2.81
CA GLY A 55 11.38 11.71 1.84
C GLY A 55 11.95 11.81 0.42
N SER A 56 13.21 12.24 0.26
CA SER A 56 13.88 12.29 -1.03
C SER A 56 14.05 10.89 -1.65
N ALA A 57 14.46 9.89 -0.86
CA ALA A 57 14.60 8.52 -1.33
C ALA A 57 13.23 7.90 -1.70
N ARG A 58 12.18 8.23 -0.95
CA ARG A 58 10.81 7.83 -1.21
C ARG A 58 10.30 8.44 -2.53
N ARG A 59 10.52 9.75 -2.74
CA ARG A 59 10.18 10.43 -4.00
C ARG A 59 10.94 9.80 -5.19
N LYS A 60 12.24 9.54 -5.04
CA LYS A 60 13.05 8.91 -6.08
C LYS A 60 12.56 7.50 -6.45
N LEU A 61 12.04 6.74 -5.49
CA LEU A 61 11.44 5.43 -5.73
C LEU A 61 10.10 5.55 -6.46
N LEU A 62 9.25 6.52 -6.06
CA LEU A 62 7.87 6.63 -6.52
C LEU A 62 7.73 7.41 -7.84
N ALA A 63 8.57 8.41 -8.10
CA ALA A 63 8.47 9.24 -9.29
C ALA A 63 8.47 8.45 -10.62
N PRO A 64 9.30 7.41 -10.82
CA PRO A 64 9.25 6.61 -12.04
C PRO A 64 7.96 5.79 -12.20
N LEU A 65 7.14 5.71 -11.17
CA LEU A 65 5.91 4.92 -11.14
C LEU A 65 4.65 5.76 -11.42
N VAL A 66 4.82 7.04 -11.76
CA VAL A 66 3.69 7.93 -12.03
C VAL A 66 2.77 7.40 -13.15
N ASP A 67 3.35 6.80 -14.20
CA ASP A 67 2.60 6.23 -15.31
C ASP A 67 2.41 4.70 -15.19
N HIS A 68 2.69 4.13 -14.01
CA HIS A 68 2.57 2.69 -13.83
C HIS A 68 1.12 2.23 -13.95
N PRO A 69 0.80 1.28 -14.86
CA PRO A 69 -0.58 0.95 -15.21
C PRO A 69 -1.31 0.12 -14.15
N PHE A 70 -0.58 -0.51 -13.22
CA PHE A 70 -1.15 -1.39 -12.21
C PHE A 70 -1.14 -0.74 -10.82
N ALA A 71 -1.97 -1.28 -9.93
CA ALA A 71 -1.97 -0.85 -8.54
C ALA A 71 -0.58 -0.98 -7.91
N ILE A 72 -0.24 -0.06 -7.02
CA ILE A 72 1.01 -0.09 -6.24
C ILE A 72 0.63 -0.28 -4.79
N VAL A 73 1.25 -1.24 -4.12
CA VAL A 73 0.99 -1.53 -2.70
C VAL A 73 2.26 -1.31 -1.89
N ALA A 74 2.13 -0.63 -0.76
CA ALA A 74 3.23 -0.41 0.16
C ALA A 74 2.78 -0.53 1.61
N TYR A 75 3.69 -0.92 2.49
CA TYR A 75 3.53 -0.84 3.94
C TYR A 75 4.09 0.46 4.48
N GLU A 76 3.45 0.99 5.52
CA GLU A 76 3.93 2.20 6.17
C GLU A 76 3.72 2.16 7.68
N SER A 77 4.61 2.84 8.39
CA SER A 77 4.53 3.01 9.83
C SER A 77 3.71 4.24 10.21
N PRO A 78 3.08 4.27 11.41
CA PRO A 78 2.26 5.39 11.83
C PRO A 78 3.01 6.73 11.88
N HIS A 79 4.29 6.68 12.24
CA HIS A 79 5.13 7.89 12.37
C HIS A 79 5.50 8.53 11.05
N ARG A 80 5.34 7.82 9.93
CA ARG A 80 5.73 8.26 8.59
C ARG A 80 4.55 8.42 7.64
N LEU A 81 3.34 8.03 8.07
CA LEU A 81 2.15 8.05 7.21
C LEU A 81 1.93 9.43 6.59
N LEU A 82 1.93 10.49 7.39
CA LEU A 82 1.67 11.85 6.90
C LEU A 82 2.76 12.32 5.93
N ASP A 83 4.04 12.07 6.25
CA ASP A 83 5.15 12.39 5.35
C ASP A 83 5.07 11.59 4.04
N THR A 84 4.57 10.35 4.12
CA THR A 84 4.38 9.52 2.93
C THR A 84 3.24 10.03 2.08
N LEU A 85 2.10 10.37 2.68
CA LEU A 85 0.96 10.95 1.97
C LEU A 85 1.33 12.27 1.28
N ALA A 86 2.15 13.11 1.92
CA ALA A 86 2.65 14.35 1.30
C ALA A 86 3.51 14.07 0.06
N VAL A 87 4.36 13.03 0.09
CA VAL A 87 5.13 12.61 -1.10
C VAL A 87 4.23 12.01 -2.17
N LEU A 88 3.19 11.26 -1.78
CA LEU A 88 2.23 10.70 -2.73
C LEU A 88 1.41 11.80 -3.42
N ASP A 89 1.03 12.85 -2.69
CA ASP A 89 0.36 14.03 -3.24
C ASP A 89 1.20 14.72 -4.32
N ASP A 90 2.46 14.98 -3.99
CA ASP A 90 3.42 15.58 -4.93
C ASP A 90 3.70 14.72 -6.18
N VAL A 91 3.65 13.39 -6.07
CA VAL A 91 4.04 12.47 -7.15
C VAL A 91 2.85 12.00 -7.98
N PHE A 92 1.74 11.70 -7.35
CA PHE A 92 0.59 11.06 -7.99
C PHE A 92 -0.63 11.97 -8.12
N ASP A 93 -0.55 13.20 -7.62
CA ASP A 93 -1.60 14.21 -7.69
C ASP A 93 -2.96 13.64 -7.19
N ASP A 94 -3.97 13.69 -8.01
CA ASP A 94 -5.34 13.30 -7.68
C ASP A 94 -5.63 11.78 -7.78
N ARG A 95 -4.58 10.94 -7.80
CA ARG A 95 -4.75 9.49 -7.88
C ARG A 95 -5.48 8.93 -6.66
N LEU A 96 -6.40 8.00 -6.91
CA LEU A 96 -7.11 7.30 -5.84
C LEU A 96 -6.16 6.43 -5.03
N ILE A 97 -6.21 6.57 -3.73
CA ILE A 97 -5.45 5.80 -2.76
C ILE A 97 -6.41 5.22 -1.72
N ALA A 98 -6.23 3.96 -1.36
CA ALA A 98 -6.83 3.37 -0.18
C ALA A 98 -5.77 3.19 0.90
N VAL A 99 -6.05 3.68 2.09
CA VAL A 99 -5.24 3.51 3.30
C VAL A 99 -5.97 2.57 4.23
N ALA A 100 -5.43 1.38 4.42
CA ALA A 100 -5.95 0.39 5.36
C ALA A 100 -5.11 0.38 6.63
N CYS A 101 -5.76 0.61 7.76
CA CYS A 101 -5.17 0.69 9.09
C CYS A 101 -5.64 -0.47 9.96
N GLU A 102 -4.74 -1.09 10.72
CA GLU A 102 -5.04 -2.10 11.72
C GLU A 102 -5.98 -3.22 11.22
N LEU A 103 -5.79 -3.66 9.98
CA LEU A 103 -6.60 -4.69 9.33
C LEU A 103 -6.80 -5.91 10.24
N THR A 104 -8.05 -6.37 10.34
CA THR A 104 -8.52 -7.49 11.17
C THR A 104 -8.39 -7.28 12.68
N LYS A 105 -8.08 -6.06 13.14
CA LYS A 105 -7.97 -5.70 14.56
C LYS A 105 -9.15 -4.82 14.99
N LEU A 106 -9.25 -4.56 16.30
CA LEU A 106 -10.36 -3.78 16.89
C LEU A 106 -10.52 -2.36 16.32
N TYR A 107 -9.42 -1.74 15.91
CA TYR A 107 -9.41 -0.38 15.37
C TYR A 107 -9.15 -0.37 13.86
N GLU A 108 -9.68 -1.38 13.16
CA GLU A 108 -9.62 -1.40 11.69
C GLU A 108 -10.28 -0.15 11.10
N GLU A 109 -9.57 0.52 10.23
CA GLU A 109 -10.06 1.68 9.50
C GLU A 109 -9.57 1.61 8.05
N ILE A 110 -10.48 1.83 7.10
CA ILE A 110 -10.16 1.87 5.68
C ILE A 110 -10.68 3.18 5.11
N GLN A 111 -9.74 4.03 4.66
CA GLN A 111 -10.06 5.33 4.07
C GLN A 111 -9.63 5.35 2.60
N ARG A 112 -10.42 6.01 1.77
CA ARG A 112 -10.17 6.17 0.34
C ARG A 112 -10.29 7.62 -0.05
N GLY A 113 -9.43 8.06 -0.94
CA GLY A 113 -9.43 9.42 -1.47
C GLY A 113 -8.13 9.72 -2.18
N THR A 114 -7.94 10.98 -2.54
CA THR A 114 -6.66 11.51 -2.98
C THR A 114 -5.69 11.61 -1.80
N ALA A 115 -4.39 11.76 -2.07
CA ALA A 115 -3.41 11.94 -1.00
C ALA A 115 -3.72 13.18 -0.14
N ALA A 116 -4.19 14.27 -0.75
CA ALA A 116 -4.60 15.50 -0.05
C ALA A 116 -5.78 15.26 0.92
N GLU A 117 -6.81 14.53 0.48
CA GLU A 117 -7.97 14.17 1.33
C GLU A 117 -7.56 13.28 2.50
N LEU A 118 -6.70 12.30 2.25
CA LEU A 118 -6.17 11.40 3.27
C LEU A 118 -5.25 12.13 4.26
N LEU A 119 -4.45 13.11 3.80
CA LEU A 119 -3.69 14.00 4.66
C LEU A 119 -4.60 14.79 5.60
N ALA A 120 -5.69 15.35 5.09
CA ALA A 120 -6.67 16.06 5.90
C ALA A 120 -7.31 15.14 6.95
N HIS A 121 -7.67 13.90 6.56
CA HIS A 121 -8.28 12.92 7.45
C HIS A 121 -7.35 12.48 8.59
N PHE A 122 -6.11 12.07 8.26
CA PHE A 122 -5.15 11.54 9.23
C PHE A 122 -4.37 12.64 9.97
N GLY A 123 -4.27 13.86 9.41
CA GLY A 123 -3.53 14.98 10.00
C GLY A 123 -4.13 15.52 11.30
N GLY A 124 -5.44 15.36 11.48
CA GLY A 124 -6.15 15.75 12.71
C GLY A 124 -6.01 14.77 13.88
N LYS A 125 -5.40 13.60 13.64
CA LYS A 125 -5.24 12.52 14.63
C LYS A 125 -3.76 12.11 14.67
N LYS A 126 -3.30 11.55 15.78
CA LYS A 126 -2.00 10.89 15.80
C LYS A 126 -2.18 9.48 15.22
N PRO A 127 -1.66 9.18 14.02
CA PRO A 127 -1.78 7.85 13.43
C PRO A 127 -1.19 6.78 14.35
N ARG A 128 -1.86 5.64 14.47
CA ARG A 128 -1.41 4.50 15.29
C ARG A 128 -1.60 3.22 14.49
N GLY A 129 -0.84 2.19 14.84
CA GLY A 129 -0.95 0.88 14.23
C GLY A 129 -0.12 0.72 12.95
N GLU A 130 -0.49 -0.22 12.12
CA GLU A 130 0.19 -0.59 10.87
C GLU A 130 -0.67 -0.20 9.69
N PHE A 131 -0.05 0.34 8.66
CA PHE A 131 -0.73 0.85 7.48
C PHE A 131 -0.33 0.08 6.23
N THR A 132 -1.33 -0.22 5.41
CA THR A 132 -1.14 -0.70 4.04
C THR A 132 -1.76 0.33 3.09
N LEU A 133 -0.95 0.83 2.18
CA LEU A 133 -1.35 1.78 1.15
C LEU A 133 -1.58 1.02 -0.15
N VAL A 134 -2.71 1.25 -0.80
CA VAL A 134 -3.01 0.75 -2.14
C VAL A 134 -3.26 1.96 -3.03
N ILE A 135 -2.37 2.20 -3.98
CA ILE A 135 -2.41 3.34 -4.90
C ILE A 135 -2.92 2.81 -6.24
N ALA A 136 -3.93 3.42 -6.81
CA ALA A 136 -4.46 3.02 -8.11
C ALA A 136 -3.41 3.16 -9.22
N GLY A 137 -3.45 2.30 -10.23
CA GLY A 137 -2.65 2.44 -11.43
C GLY A 137 -3.08 3.64 -12.28
N ALA A 138 -2.22 4.12 -13.16
CA ALA A 138 -2.47 5.29 -14.02
C ALA A 138 -3.76 5.16 -14.85
N VAL A 139 -4.04 3.98 -15.38
CA VAL A 139 -5.23 3.70 -16.22
C VAL A 139 -6.51 3.53 -15.39
N SER A 140 -6.38 3.07 -14.16
CA SER A 140 -7.54 2.79 -13.26
C SER A 140 -8.14 4.08 -12.69
N GLY A 141 -7.39 5.16 -12.59
CA GLY A 141 -7.86 6.45 -12.08
C GLY A 141 -8.99 7.03 -12.91
N GLU A 142 -8.91 6.95 -14.23
CA GLU A 142 -9.97 7.42 -15.13
C GLU A 142 -11.24 6.56 -15.06
N THR A 143 -11.09 5.25 -14.93
CA THR A 143 -12.22 4.32 -14.86
C THR A 143 -12.96 4.44 -13.53
N ALA A 144 -12.24 4.61 -12.40
CA ALA A 144 -12.86 4.77 -11.10
C ALA A 144 -13.65 6.08 -10.97
N ARG A 145 -13.21 7.16 -11.61
CA ARG A 145 -13.95 8.44 -11.65
C ARG A 145 -15.26 8.33 -12.44
N ARG A 146 -15.25 7.66 -13.59
CA ARG A 146 -16.46 7.44 -14.39
C ARG A 146 -17.53 6.66 -13.63
N THR A 147 -17.13 5.64 -12.87
CA THR A 147 -18.09 4.84 -12.07
C THR A 147 -18.69 5.63 -10.89
N GLN A 148 -17.98 6.60 -10.32
CA GLN A 148 -18.52 7.48 -9.30
C GLN A 148 -19.47 8.54 -9.85
N GLU A 149 -19.18 9.06 -11.03
CA GLU A 149 -20.05 10.03 -11.71
C GLU A 149 -21.34 9.39 -12.26
N GLU A 150 -21.27 8.16 -12.78
CA GLU A 150 -22.42 7.41 -13.29
C GLU A 150 -23.32 6.83 -12.16
N GLY A 151 -22.78 6.61 -10.96
CA GLY A 151 -23.55 6.16 -9.79
C GLY A 151 -24.23 7.26 -8.99
N ALA A 152 -23.99 8.53 -9.31
CA ALA A 152 -24.59 9.70 -8.66
C ALA A 152 -25.81 10.28 -9.40
N THR A 153 -26.29 9.61 -10.45
CA THR A 153 -27.49 9.96 -11.22
C THR A 153 -28.60 8.97 -10.95
#